data_e69d6cfc999cf6f34c197cf21657d73a
#
_entry.id   e69d6cfc999cf6f34c197cf21657d73a
#
_cell.length_a   1.000
_cell.length_b   1.000
_cell.length_c   1.000
_cell.angle_alpha   90.00
_cell.angle_beta   90.00
_cell.angle_gamma   90.00
#
_symmetry.space_group_name_H-M   'P 1'
#
loop_
_entity.id
_entity.type
_entity.pdbx_description
1 polymer ?
#
loop_
_entity_poly.entity_id
_entity_poly.type
_entity_poly.pdbx_seq_one_letter_code
_entity_poly.pdbx_strand_id
1 'polypeptide(L)'
;MKKILMATMAIAAVTFAACNNNQSSHEGHQHDSTAVTAAAPATAATDESLATLTPQFTTIDPAVAASLKQVTDHYLHIKNALAGDNSAEAANGGKAMATAMEQLNKAALTPEQQQLYGQNEDDLKEHAEHIGKNEGNVEHQREHFAQMSEDVLSLVKAFGGGQPLYQDYCPMYDNNKGAAWLSETKEIKNPYFGSKMATCGTVKAIIK
;
A
#
# COMPACT_ATOMS: atom_id res chain seq x y z
N MET A 1 40.97 8.94 33.43
CA MET A 1 41.28 10.37 33.70
C MET A 1 40.35 11.15 32.82
N LYS A 2 39.25 11.58 33.40
CA LYS A 2 38.79 12.99 33.62
C LYS A 2 38.84 13.87 32.35
N LYS A 3 37.69 14.26 31.79
CA LYS A 3 37.16 15.61 32.09
C LYS A 3 35.69 15.72 31.65
N ILE A 4 34.85 16.01 32.64
CA ILE A 4 33.47 16.48 32.57
C ILE A 4 33.57 17.97 32.17
N LEU A 5 32.76 18.40 31.19
CA LEU A 5 32.47 19.82 31.00
C LEU A 5 30.93 19.99 31.02
N MET A 6 30.46 20.53 32.12
CA MET A 6 29.11 21.13 32.26
C MET A 6 29.15 22.53 31.62
N ALA A 7 28.16 22.84 30.83
CA ALA A 7 27.79 24.20 30.48
C ALA A 7 26.30 24.39 30.68
N THR A 8 26.00 25.26 31.62
CA THR A 8 24.69 25.72 32.08
C THR A 8 24.22 26.94 31.30
N MET A 9 22.88 27.18 31.38
CA MET A 9 22.17 28.47 31.15
C MET A 9 21.76 28.78 29.71
N ALA A 10 20.57 29.29 29.39
CA ALA A 10 19.69 30.18 30.15
C ALA A 10 18.24 30.06 29.67
N ILE A 11 17.34 30.28 30.63
CA ILE A 11 15.88 30.42 30.45
C ILE A 11 15.62 31.85 29.98
N ALA A 12 14.86 32.02 28.89
CA ALA A 12 14.22 33.29 28.54
C ALA A 12 12.71 33.11 28.50
N ALA A 13 12.02 33.54 29.54
CA ALA A 13 10.57 33.69 29.57
C ALA A 13 10.19 34.98 28.86
N VAL A 14 9.35 34.90 27.86
CA VAL A 14 8.68 36.07 27.25
C VAL A 14 7.19 35.94 27.52
N THR A 15 6.72 36.73 28.43
CA THR A 15 5.30 37.01 28.71
C THR A 15 4.78 38.05 27.72
N PHE A 16 3.72 37.76 26.99
CA PHE A 16 2.90 38.78 26.35
C PHE A 16 1.50 38.81 26.94
N ALA A 17 1.19 40.01 27.43
CA ALA A 17 -0.04 40.36 28.07
C ALA A 17 -1.23 40.45 27.09
N ALA A 18 -2.37 40.17 27.65
CA ALA A 18 -3.68 40.37 27.06
C ALA A 18 -4.01 41.86 26.84
N CYS A 19 -4.71 42.17 25.78
CA CYS A 19 -5.57 43.34 25.75
C CYS A 19 -6.96 42.98 25.24
N ASN A 20 -7.87 43.45 26.03
CA ASN A 20 -9.31 43.26 26.12
C ASN A 20 -10.07 44.25 25.19
N ASN A 21 -11.27 43.79 24.81
CA ASN A 21 -12.49 44.58 24.65
C ASN A 21 -12.73 45.36 23.35
N ASN A 22 -13.72 44.98 22.56
CA ASN A 22 -14.88 45.87 22.43
C ASN A 22 -16.14 45.14 21.92
N GLN A 23 -17.23 45.25 22.67
CA GLN A 23 -18.58 44.94 22.28
C GLN A 23 -19.11 46.01 21.31
N SER A 24 -19.71 45.57 20.20
CA SER A 24 -20.73 46.38 19.49
C SER A 24 -21.77 45.42 18.91
N SER A 25 -22.95 45.57 19.44
CA SER A 25 -24.23 45.05 18.96
C SER A 25 -24.58 45.67 17.62
N HIS A 26 -24.93 44.84 16.60
CA HIS A 26 -25.86 45.25 15.53
C HIS A 26 -26.65 44.05 15.02
N GLU A 27 -27.91 44.33 14.84
CA GLU A 27 -29.07 43.59 14.44
C GLU A 27 -28.96 42.70 13.22
N GLY A 28 -29.87 41.72 13.22
CA GLY A 28 -30.21 40.67 12.29
C GLY A 28 -30.16 40.97 10.79
N HIS A 29 -29.59 40.01 10.10
CA HIS A 29 -30.00 39.66 8.74
C HIS A 29 -30.10 38.14 8.63
N GLN A 30 -31.30 37.68 8.34
CA GLN A 30 -31.57 36.35 7.81
C GLN A 30 -30.83 36.23 6.49
N HIS A 31 -29.91 35.30 6.38
CA HIS A 31 -29.42 34.79 5.11
C HIS A 31 -29.57 33.26 5.05
N ASP A 32 -30.45 32.97 4.16
CA ASP A 32 -30.65 31.79 3.33
C ASP A 32 -29.62 30.67 3.49
N SER A 33 -30.17 29.50 3.79
CA SER A 33 -29.43 28.22 3.82
C SER A 33 -28.95 27.84 2.41
N THR A 34 -27.75 28.22 2.05
CA THR A 34 -27.10 27.58 0.91
C THR A 34 -26.59 26.21 1.33
N ALA A 35 -27.25 25.20 0.81
CA ALA A 35 -26.89 23.81 0.91
C ALA A 35 -25.42 23.64 0.51
N VAL A 36 -24.60 23.12 1.45
CA VAL A 36 -23.27 22.61 1.16
C VAL A 36 -23.50 21.40 0.26
N THR A 37 -23.20 21.57 -1.02
CA THR A 37 -23.21 20.46 -1.98
C THR A 37 -22.20 19.42 -1.51
N ALA A 38 -22.70 18.31 -0.99
CA ALA A 38 -21.89 17.14 -0.71
C ALA A 38 -21.15 16.76 -2.00
N ALA A 39 -19.83 16.62 -1.91
CA ALA A 39 -19.03 16.10 -3.00
C ALA A 39 -19.62 14.77 -3.45
N ALA A 40 -19.98 14.68 -4.72
CA ALA A 40 -20.51 13.46 -5.32
C ALA A 40 -19.48 12.32 -5.11
N PRO A 41 -19.92 11.10 -4.77
CA PRO A 41 -19.03 9.96 -4.71
C PRO A 41 -18.42 9.77 -6.09
N ALA A 42 -17.09 9.58 -6.13
CA ALA A 42 -16.36 9.26 -7.35
C ALA A 42 -17.05 8.06 -8.01
N THR A 43 -17.59 8.27 -9.19
CA THR A 43 -18.24 7.22 -9.99
C THR A 43 -17.22 6.10 -10.21
N ALA A 44 -17.46 4.93 -9.65
CA ALA A 44 -16.70 3.75 -9.95
C ALA A 44 -16.78 3.49 -11.47
N ALA A 45 -15.64 3.54 -12.14
CA ALA A 45 -15.56 3.21 -13.56
C ALA A 45 -16.10 1.79 -13.78
N THR A 46 -16.92 1.58 -14.81
CA THR A 46 -17.39 0.25 -15.18
C THR A 46 -16.23 -0.59 -15.71
N ASP A 47 -16.25 -1.92 -15.52
CA ASP A 47 -15.15 -2.81 -15.96
C ASP A 47 -14.88 -2.70 -17.47
N GLU A 48 -15.85 -2.32 -18.26
CA GLU A 48 -15.72 -2.11 -19.70
C GLU A 48 -14.80 -0.94 -20.08
N SER A 49 -14.55 0.01 -19.17
CA SER A 49 -13.67 1.17 -19.39
C SER A 49 -12.23 0.95 -18.91
N LEU A 50 -11.96 -0.15 -18.20
CA LEU A 50 -10.62 -0.45 -17.68
C LEU A 50 -9.75 -1.15 -18.74
N ALA A 51 -8.46 -0.76 -18.78
CA ALA A 51 -7.49 -1.49 -19.58
C ALA A 51 -7.38 -2.93 -19.07
N THR A 52 -7.56 -3.91 -19.97
CA THR A 52 -7.34 -5.31 -19.65
C THR A 52 -5.93 -5.71 -20.06
N LEU A 53 -5.16 -6.23 -19.12
CA LEU A 53 -3.81 -6.76 -19.32
C LEU A 53 -3.85 -8.27 -19.29
N THR A 54 -3.20 -8.90 -20.29
CA THR A 54 -3.04 -10.35 -20.34
C THR A 54 -1.62 -10.71 -19.92
N PRO A 55 -1.42 -11.73 -19.08
CA PRO A 55 -0.09 -12.18 -18.69
C PRO A 55 0.80 -12.54 -19.89
N GLN A 56 2.11 -12.27 -19.75
CA GLN A 56 3.09 -12.50 -20.80
C GLN A 56 3.25 -14.00 -21.11
N PHE A 57 3.31 -14.84 -20.07
CA PHE A 57 3.46 -16.28 -20.24
C PHE A 57 2.08 -16.95 -20.26
N THR A 58 1.70 -17.47 -21.42
CA THR A 58 0.42 -18.18 -21.62
C THR A 58 0.52 -19.65 -21.22
N THR A 59 1.72 -20.18 -21.08
CA THR A 59 2.00 -21.56 -20.69
C THR A 59 2.95 -21.58 -19.49
N ILE A 60 2.47 -22.09 -18.36
CA ILE A 60 3.20 -22.21 -17.11
C ILE A 60 2.97 -23.62 -16.57
N ASP A 61 4.02 -24.23 -16.00
CA ASP A 61 3.86 -25.49 -15.27
C ASP A 61 2.78 -25.35 -14.18
N PRO A 62 1.83 -26.29 -14.07
CA PRO A 62 0.74 -26.16 -13.09
C PRO A 62 1.19 -26.04 -11.64
N ALA A 63 2.30 -26.70 -11.25
CA ALA A 63 2.82 -26.58 -9.89
C ALA A 63 3.45 -25.22 -9.64
N VAL A 64 4.13 -24.67 -10.65
CA VAL A 64 4.65 -23.27 -10.59
C VAL A 64 3.51 -22.28 -10.50
N ALA A 65 2.47 -22.42 -11.34
CA ALA A 65 1.30 -21.55 -11.30
C ALA A 65 0.60 -21.59 -9.92
N ALA A 66 0.47 -22.78 -9.32
CA ALA A 66 -0.08 -22.92 -7.97
C ALA A 66 0.78 -22.25 -6.90
N SER A 67 2.11 -22.37 -6.98
CA SER A 67 3.04 -21.70 -6.04
C SER A 67 2.99 -20.18 -6.19
N LEU A 68 2.99 -19.64 -7.41
CA LEU A 68 2.87 -18.19 -7.65
C LEU A 68 1.51 -17.66 -7.18
N LYS A 69 0.44 -18.44 -7.33
CA LYS A 69 -0.86 -18.07 -6.76
C LYS A 69 -0.81 -17.97 -5.24
N GLN A 70 -0.12 -18.88 -4.55
CA GLN A 70 0.04 -18.81 -3.10
C GLN A 70 0.82 -17.55 -2.68
N VAL A 71 1.89 -17.20 -3.40
CA VAL A 71 2.62 -15.92 -3.17
C VAL A 71 1.67 -14.73 -3.35
N THR A 72 0.87 -14.73 -4.40
CA THR A 72 -0.13 -13.68 -4.65
C THR A 72 -1.20 -13.63 -3.55
N ASP A 73 -1.71 -14.77 -3.09
CA ASP A 73 -2.70 -14.84 -2.01
C ASP A 73 -2.15 -14.25 -0.70
N HIS A 74 -0.88 -14.52 -0.36
CA HIS A 74 -0.24 -13.94 0.82
C HIS A 74 0.03 -12.43 0.65
N TYR A 75 0.38 -11.97 -0.55
CA TYR A 75 0.45 -10.55 -0.86
C TYR A 75 -0.90 -9.85 -0.61
N LEU A 76 -2.00 -10.42 -1.09
CA LEU A 76 -3.35 -9.89 -0.87
C LEU A 76 -3.74 -9.90 0.62
N HIS A 77 -3.30 -10.91 1.37
CA HIS A 77 -3.46 -10.93 2.83
C HIS A 77 -2.73 -9.74 3.48
N ILE A 78 -1.46 -9.50 3.13
CA ILE A 78 -0.70 -8.33 3.63
C ILE A 78 -1.42 -7.03 3.26
N LYS A 79 -1.82 -6.88 1.99
CA LYS A 79 -2.58 -5.72 1.49
C LYS A 79 -3.83 -5.44 2.33
N ASN A 80 -4.65 -6.46 2.57
CA ASN A 80 -5.88 -6.32 3.34
C ASN A 80 -5.60 -5.98 4.82
N ALA A 81 -4.58 -6.58 5.41
CA ALA A 81 -4.15 -6.30 6.77
C ALA A 81 -3.71 -4.83 6.93
N LEU A 82 -2.87 -4.33 6.02
CA LEU A 82 -2.40 -2.94 6.04
C LEU A 82 -3.51 -1.93 5.77
N ALA A 83 -4.46 -2.26 4.87
CA ALA A 83 -5.64 -1.42 4.65
C ALA A 83 -6.55 -1.34 5.90
N GLY A 84 -6.54 -2.37 6.74
CA GLY A 84 -7.24 -2.43 8.02
C GLY A 84 -6.40 -1.99 9.24
N ASP A 85 -5.22 -1.40 9.04
CA ASP A 85 -4.28 -1.00 10.11
C ASP A 85 -3.85 -2.17 11.04
N ASN A 86 -3.91 -3.41 10.54
CA ASN A 86 -3.61 -4.61 11.32
C ASN A 86 -2.18 -5.10 11.09
N SER A 87 -1.24 -4.55 11.85
CA SER A 87 0.19 -4.87 11.76
C SER A 87 0.51 -6.35 12.05
N ALA A 88 -0.22 -6.98 12.97
CA ALA A 88 0.01 -8.38 13.31
C ALA A 88 -0.35 -9.32 12.15
N GLU A 89 -1.51 -9.11 11.51
CA GLU A 89 -1.90 -9.87 10.33
C GLU A 89 -1.01 -9.58 9.13
N ALA A 90 -0.53 -8.34 8.96
CA ALA A 90 0.47 -8.03 7.95
C ALA A 90 1.76 -8.83 8.17
N ALA A 91 2.23 -8.91 9.41
CA ALA A 91 3.41 -9.71 9.76
C ALA A 91 3.19 -11.22 9.51
N ASN A 92 2.01 -11.75 9.82
CA ASN A 92 1.66 -13.14 9.52
C ASN A 92 1.69 -13.41 8.02
N GLY A 93 1.12 -12.49 7.23
CA GLY A 93 1.16 -12.56 5.76
C GLY A 93 2.58 -12.55 5.21
N GLY A 94 3.46 -11.67 5.72
CA GLY A 94 4.85 -11.59 5.30
C GLY A 94 5.63 -12.89 5.56
N LYS A 95 5.50 -13.47 6.75
CA LYS A 95 6.12 -14.76 7.10
C LYS A 95 5.63 -15.89 6.19
N ALA A 96 4.32 -15.94 5.93
CA ALA A 96 3.73 -16.96 5.08
C ALA A 96 4.16 -16.80 3.60
N MET A 97 4.26 -15.57 3.11
CA MET A 97 4.74 -15.26 1.76
C MET A 97 6.19 -15.71 1.56
N ALA A 98 7.10 -15.38 2.48
CA ALA A 98 8.50 -15.83 2.42
C ALA A 98 8.60 -17.35 2.37
N THR A 99 7.79 -18.06 3.18
CA THR A 99 7.72 -19.53 3.16
C THR A 99 7.20 -20.06 1.84
N ALA A 100 6.16 -19.46 1.25
CA ALA A 100 5.61 -19.87 -0.04
C ALA A 100 6.62 -19.69 -1.19
N MET A 101 7.43 -18.63 -1.15
CA MET A 101 8.49 -18.40 -2.13
C MET A 101 9.58 -19.49 -2.08
N GLU A 102 9.95 -19.97 -0.89
CA GLU A 102 10.92 -21.07 -0.73
C GLU A 102 10.44 -22.41 -1.30
N GLN A 103 9.13 -22.60 -1.40
CA GLN A 103 8.53 -23.81 -1.93
C GLN A 103 8.39 -23.83 -3.45
N LEU A 104 8.68 -22.73 -4.14
CA LEU A 104 8.56 -22.66 -5.60
C LEU A 104 9.62 -23.51 -6.27
N ASN A 105 9.17 -24.46 -7.11
CA ASN A 105 10.07 -25.31 -7.91
C ASN A 105 10.62 -24.54 -9.12
N LYS A 106 11.73 -23.82 -8.92
CA LYS A 106 12.39 -23.04 -9.98
C LYS A 106 12.88 -23.89 -11.16
N ALA A 107 13.16 -25.18 -10.94
CA ALA A 107 13.60 -26.06 -12.03
C ALA A 107 12.49 -26.35 -13.06
N ALA A 108 11.23 -26.13 -12.72
CA ALA A 108 10.11 -26.27 -13.65
C ALA A 108 9.81 -24.99 -14.47
N LEU A 109 10.52 -23.89 -14.22
CA LEU A 109 10.47 -22.66 -14.99
C LEU A 109 11.28 -22.81 -16.29
N THR A 110 10.78 -22.23 -17.40
CA THR A 110 11.61 -22.06 -18.61
C THR A 110 12.75 -21.05 -18.34
N PRO A 111 13.81 -21.01 -19.17
CA PRO A 111 14.89 -20.04 -18.97
C PRO A 111 14.44 -18.57 -18.92
N GLU A 112 13.45 -18.19 -19.74
CA GLU A 112 12.89 -16.84 -19.74
C GLU A 112 12.08 -16.56 -18.46
N GLN A 113 11.30 -17.54 -18.01
CA GLN A 113 10.57 -17.47 -16.75
C GLN A 113 11.51 -17.39 -15.54
N GLN A 114 12.61 -18.17 -15.54
CA GLN A 114 13.63 -18.12 -14.50
C GLN A 114 14.31 -16.74 -14.43
N GLN A 115 14.65 -16.17 -15.59
CA GLN A 115 15.25 -14.84 -15.66
C GLN A 115 14.31 -13.78 -15.05
N LEU A 116 13.04 -13.78 -15.43
CA LEU A 116 12.07 -12.78 -14.93
C LEU A 116 11.77 -12.99 -13.43
N TYR A 117 11.59 -14.23 -13.00
CA TYR A 117 11.36 -14.54 -11.60
C TYR A 117 12.57 -14.12 -10.74
N GLY A 118 13.79 -14.47 -11.17
CA GLY A 118 15.03 -14.12 -10.47
C GLY A 118 15.31 -12.62 -10.37
N GLN A 119 14.76 -11.80 -11.27
CA GLN A 119 14.87 -10.34 -11.18
C GLN A 119 14.07 -9.73 -10.01
N ASN A 120 13.09 -10.46 -9.50
CA ASN A 120 12.18 -9.99 -8.44
C ASN A 120 12.33 -10.82 -7.14
N GLU A 121 12.93 -12.01 -7.19
CA GLU A 121 12.89 -12.98 -6.10
C GLU A 121 13.53 -12.47 -4.82
N ASP A 122 14.75 -11.95 -4.92
CA ASP A 122 15.54 -11.58 -3.74
C ASP A 122 14.92 -10.38 -3.01
N ASP A 123 14.53 -9.33 -3.75
CA ASP A 123 13.92 -8.13 -3.21
C ASP A 123 12.54 -8.46 -2.61
N LEU A 124 11.74 -9.25 -3.34
CA LEU A 124 10.43 -9.67 -2.88
C LEU A 124 10.50 -10.48 -1.57
N LYS A 125 11.49 -11.38 -1.46
CA LYS A 125 11.73 -12.16 -0.24
C LYS A 125 12.17 -11.26 0.91
N GLU A 126 13.10 -10.33 0.65
CA GLU A 126 13.55 -9.36 1.66
C GLU A 126 12.39 -8.56 2.20
N HIS A 127 11.54 -8.01 1.33
CA HIS A 127 10.38 -7.22 1.75
C HIS A 127 9.36 -8.06 2.53
N ALA A 128 9.10 -9.30 2.14
CA ALA A 128 8.23 -10.21 2.87
C ALA A 128 8.75 -10.49 4.30
N GLU A 129 10.06 -10.75 4.43
CA GLU A 129 10.71 -10.96 5.72
C GLU A 129 10.68 -9.71 6.60
N HIS A 130 10.94 -8.52 6.02
CA HIS A 130 10.88 -7.26 6.76
C HIS A 130 9.48 -6.97 7.28
N ILE A 131 8.44 -7.15 6.47
CA ILE A 131 7.05 -7.05 6.92
C ILE A 131 6.80 -8.05 8.05
N GLY A 132 7.27 -9.30 7.90
CA GLY A 132 7.10 -10.37 8.88
C GLY A 132 7.79 -10.13 10.23
N LYS A 133 8.93 -9.41 10.24
CA LYS A 133 9.74 -9.12 11.43
C LYS A 133 9.33 -7.82 12.14
N ASN A 134 8.53 -6.95 11.51
CA ASN A 134 8.20 -5.62 12.02
C ASN A 134 6.73 -5.50 12.49
N GLU A 135 6.24 -6.54 13.18
CA GLU A 135 4.95 -6.48 13.89
C GLU A 135 4.93 -5.29 14.88
N GLY A 136 3.84 -4.52 14.87
CA GLY A 136 3.67 -3.32 15.68
C GLY A 136 4.17 -2.03 15.02
N ASN A 137 4.92 -2.11 13.91
CA ASN A 137 5.40 -0.94 13.16
C ASN A 137 4.75 -0.89 11.76
N VAL A 138 3.46 -0.51 11.73
CA VAL A 138 2.66 -0.52 10.50
C VAL A 138 3.22 0.41 9.41
N GLU A 139 3.82 1.53 9.79
CA GLU A 139 4.39 2.48 8.82
C GLU A 139 5.59 1.85 8.09
N HIS A 140 6.49 1.21 8.81
CA HIS A 140 7.62 0.50 8.22
C HIS A 140 7.17 -0.70 7.36
N GLN A 141 6.14 -1.43 7.80
CA GLN A 141 5.54 -2.48 6.97
C GLN A 141 4.98 -1.93 5.65
N ARG A 142 4.39 -0.73 5.66
CA ARG A 142 3.89 -0.04 4.45
C ARG A 142 4.99 0.39 3.49
N GLU A 143 6.15 0.81 4.01
CA GLU A 143 7.33 1.14 3.20
C GLU A 143 7.80 -0.08 2.41
N HIS A 144 7.96 -1.23 3.07
CA HIS A 144 8.33 -2.48 2.40
C HIS A 144 7.21 -3.00 1.49
N PHE A 145 5.95 -2.81 1.86
CA PHE A 145 4.82 -3.22 1.01
C PHE A 145 4.75 -2.42 -0.30
N ALA A 146 5.15 -1.17 -0.32
CA ALA A 146 5.17 -0.39 -1.55
C ALA A 146 6.18 -0.96 -2.56
N GLN A 147 7.37 -1.31 -2.12
CA GLN A 147 8.41 -1.93 -2.94
C GLN A 147 7.98 -3.35 -3.36
N MET A 148 7.52 -4.17 -2.42
CA MET A 148 6.94 -5.49 -2.70
C MET A 148 5.84 -5.43 -3.78
N SER A 149 5.03 -4.36 -3.79
CA SER A 149 3.94 -4.22 -4.76
C SER A 149 4.45 -4.03 -6.19
N GLU A 150 5.62 -3.42 -6.39
CA GLU A 150 6.26 -3.31 -7.70
C GLU A 150 6.69 -4.69 -8.22
N ASP A 151 7.33 -5.50 -7.36
CA ASP A 151 7.79 -6.84 -7.70
C ASP A 151 6.61 -7.78 -7.98
N VAL A 152 5.60 -7.79 -7.11
CA VAL A 152 4.40 -8.63 -7.32
C VAL A 152 3.65 -8.21 -8.58
N LEU A 153 3.55 -6.91 -8.88
CA LEU A 153 2.94 -6.42 -10.11
C LEU A 153 3.72 -6.90 -11.35
N SER A 154 5.06 -6.91 -11.29
CA SER A 154 5.93 -7.47 -12.32
C SER A 154 5.64 -8.96 -12.53
N LEU A 155 5.61 -9.75 -11.46
CA LEU A 155 5.35 -11.18 -11.52
C LEU A 155 3.92 -11.49 -12.02
N VAL A 156 2.92 -10.77 -11.56
CA VAL A 156 1.52 -10.99 -11.98
C VAL A 156 1.31 -10.59 -13.45
N LYS A 157 1.97 -9.55 -13.93
CA LYS A 157 1.96 -9.21 -15.37
C LYS A 157 2.64 -10.25 -16.23
N ALA A 158 3.60 -10.97 -15.70
CA ALA A 158 4.30 -12.01 -16.43
C ALA A 158 3.58 -13.37 -16.36
N PHE A 159 3.21 -13.79 -15.18
CA PHE A 159 2.73 -15.16 -14.91
C PHE A 159 1.22 -15.25 -14.65
N GLY A 160 0.55 -14.11 -14.43
CA GLY A 160 -0.82 -14.08 -13.90
C GLY A 160 -0.88 -14.26 -12.38
N GLY A 161 -2.02 -13.89 -11.80
CA GLY A 161 -2.24 -13.98 -10.35
C GLY A 161 -3.10 -15.19 -9.92
N GLY A 162 -3.41 -16.10 -10.83
CA GLY A 162 -4.31 -17.23 -10.58
C GLY A 162 -5.80 -16.83 -10.47
N GLN A 163 -6.10 -15.54 -10.56
CA GLN A 163 -7.43 -14.93 -10.59
C GLN A 163 -7.34 -13.54 -11.20
N PRO A 164 -8.46 -12.93 -11.65
CA PRO A 164 -8.45 -11.54 -12.07
C PRO A 164 -8.05 -10.61 -10.91
N LEU A 165 -7.13 -9.66 -11.18
CA LEU A 165 -6.65 -8.69 -10.20
C LEU A 165 -6.76 -7.27 -10.77
N TYR A 166 -7.17 -6.34 -9.93
CA TYR A 166 -7.18 -4.91 -10.24
C TYR A 166 -5.84 -4.29 -9.87
N GLN A 167 -5.28 -3.50 -10.77
CA GLN A 167 -4.15 -2.63 -10.49
C GLN A 167 -4.68 -1.29 -10.04
N ASP A 168 -4.50 -0.98 -8.78
CA ASP A 168 -4.87 0.29 -8.15
C ASP A 168 -3.66 1.22 -8.03
N TYR A 169 -3.92 2.53 -7.86
CA TYR A 169 -2.87 3.53 -7.71
C TYR A 169 -3.32 4.68 -6.81
N CYS A 170 -2.51 5.01 -5.81
CA CYS A 170 -2.68 6.19 -4.95
C CYS A 170 -1.64 7.26 -5.32
N PRO A 171 -2.04 8.45 -5.80
CA PRO A 171 -1.09 9.49 -6.22
C PRO A 171 -0.41 10.20 -5.05
N MET A 172 -0.92 10.06 -3.83
CA MET A 172 -0.46 10.84 -2.67
C MET A 172 0.64 10.13 -1.86
N TYR A 173 0.88 8.84 -2.10
CA TYR A 173 1.92 8.10 -1.39
C TYR A 173 3.32 8.64 -1.74
N ASP A 174 4.27 8.47 -0.82
CA ASP A 174 5.66 8.90 -0.94
C ASP A 174 5.81 10.34 -1.51
N ASN A 175 5.30 11.31 -0.75
CA ASN A 175 5.41 12.75 -1.11
C ASN A 175 4.85 13.08 -2.51
N ASN A 176 3.73 12.47 -2.87
CA ASN A 176 3.03 12.61 -4.16
C ASN A 176 3.76 11.99 -5.37
N LYS A 177 4.70 11.09 -5.17
CA LYS A 177 5.22 10.25 -6.25
C LYS A 177 4.21 9.19 -6.67
N GLY A 178 3.40 8.75 -5.70
CA GLY A 178 2.39 7.73 -5.86
C GLY A 178 2.95 6.32 -5.80
N ALA A 179 2.05 5.35 -5.56
CA ALA A 179 2.37 3.94 -5.63
C ALA A 179 1.17 3.12 -6.10
N ALA A 180 1.46 2.01 -6.77
CA ALA A 180 0.46 1.05 -7.21
C ALA A 180 0.40 -0.14 -6.27
N TRP A 181 -0.76 -0.82 -6.23
CA TRP A 181 -0.92 -2.14 -5.61
C TRP A 181 -1.89 -3.00 -6.41
N LEU A 182 -1.93 -4.29 -6.10
CA LEU A 182 -2.94 -5.21 -6.65
C LEU A 182 -4.04 -5.48 -5.63
N SER A 183 -5.26 -5.63 -6.14
CA SER A 183 -6.44 -5.92 -5.36
C SER A 183 -7.29 -6.99 -6.03
N GLU A 184 -7.91 -7.85 -5.22
CA GLU A 184 -8.89 -8.85 -5.66
C GLU A 184 -10.29 -8.25 -5.88
N THR A 185 -10.50 -7.01 -5.44
CA THR A 185 -11.77 -6.30 -5.57
C THR A 185 -11.57 -4.95 -6.26
N LYS A 186 -12.61 -4.47 -6.93
CA LYS A 186 -12.66 -3.15 -7.55
C LYS A 186 -12.78 -2.01 -6.54
N GLU A 187 -13.25 -2.33 -5.33
CA GLU A 187 -13.36 -1.35 -4.25
C GLU A 187 -11.97 -0.95 -3.79
N ILE A 188 -11.69 0.36 -3.79
CA ILE A 188 -10.42 0.89 -3.29
C ILE A 188 -10.35 0.71 -1.78
N LYS A 189 -9.33 -0.04 -1.35
CA LYS A 189 -8.91 -0.20 0.05
C LYS A 189 -7.42 0.08 0.12
N ASN A 190 -7.07 1.30 0.50
CA ASN A 190 -5.70 1.79 0.42
C ASN A 190 -4.81 1.19 1.50
N PRO A 191 -3.81 0.35 1.15
CA PRO A 191 -2.91 -0.27 2.13
C PRO A 191 -1.86 0.70 2.69
N TYR A 192 -1.55 1.78 1.95
CA TYR A 192 -0.50 2.73 2.31
C TYR A 192 -0.91 3.70 3.41
N PHE A 193 -2.20 4.03 3.50
CA PHE A 193 -2.72 4.97 4.48
C PHE A 193 -3.73 4.35 5.45
N GLY A 194 -4.25 3.16 5.16
CA GLY A 194 -5.25 2.49 5.99
C GLY A 194 -6.46 3.39 6.26
N SER A 195 -6.94 3.40 7.49
CA SER A 195 -8.12 4.19 7.89
C SER A 195 -7.95 5.70 7.68
N LYS A 196 -6.73 6.23 7.63
CA LYS A 196 -6.47 7.67 7.43
C LYS A 196 -6.96 8.15 6.06
N MET A 197 -6.84 7.30 5.02
CA MET A 197 -7.25 7.63 3.65
C MET A 197 -7.71 6.37 2.92
N ALA A 198 -8.66 5.65 3.49
CA ALA A 198 -9.04 4.29 3.08
C ALA A 198 -9.47 4.17 1.60
N THR A 199 -10.05 5.20 1.02
CA THR A 199 -10.55 5.22 -0.36
C THR A 199 -9.71 6.08 -1.31
N CYS A 200 -8.52 6.54 -0.87
CA CYS A 200 -7.61 7.27 -1.74
C CYS A 200 -6.98 6.34 -2.77
N GLY A 201 -7.34 6.53 -4.02
CA GLY A 201 -6.81 5.75 -5.13
C GLY A 201 -7.78 5.66 -6.30
N THR A 202 -7.30 5.09 -7.38
CA THR A 202 -8.09 4.81 -8.59
C THR A 202 -7.66 3.49 -9.19
N VAL A 203 -8.62 2.73 -9.72
CA VAL A 203 -8.33 1.52 -10.52
C VAL A 203 -7.74 1.94 -11.85
N LYS A 204 -6.62 1.36 -12.26
CA LYS A 204 -5.91 1.66 -13.51
C LYS A 204 -6.11 0.59 -14.57
N ALA A 205 -6.13 -0.67 -14.18
CA ALA A 205 -6.24 -1.79 -15.10
C ALA A 205 -6.82 -3.01 -14.38
N ILE A 206 -7.19 -4.01 -15.16
CA ILE A 206 -7.48 -5.37 -14.69
C ILE A 206 -6.52 -6.35 -15.39
N ILE A 207 -5.91 -7.24 -14.63
CA ILE A 207 -5.05 -8.32 -15.14
C ILE A 207 -5.86 -9.62 -15.10
N LYS A 208 -6.01 -10.28 -16.25
CA LYS A 208 -6.85 -11.50 -16.40
C LYS A 208 -6.07 -12.62 -17.03
#